data_ffb88a7edb0c6f4ad5f96c9c660a2ab1
#
_entry.id   ffb88a7edb0c6f4ad5f96c9c660a2ab1
#
_cell.length_a   1.000
_cell.length_b   1.000
_cell.length_c   1.000
_cell.angle_alpha   90.00
_cell.angle_beta   90.00
_cell.angle_gamma   90.00
#
_symmetry.space_group_name_H-M   'P 1'
#
loop_
_entity.id
_entity.type
_entity.pdbx_description
1 polymer ?
#
loop_
_entity_poly.entity_id
_entity_poly.type
_entity_poly.pdbx_seq_one_letter_code
_entity_poly.pdbx_strand_id
1 'polypeptide(L)'
;VGNALPNSQQWRDAKRLRDAGCTIIRTAHYPQDPSFMDACDELGLFVIVATPGWQYWNKDLQFGELVHRNTREMIRRDRNHPSVLMWEPILNETRYPLDFALKALDITKEEYPYPGRPVAAADVHSAGVKEHYDVVYGWPGDDEKEDRPEQCIFTREFGENVDDWYAHNNDNRASRSWGEHPLLVQALSLAKSYDEMYRTTGLFIGGAQWHPFDHQRGYHPDPYWGGIYDAFRQKKYAYEMFRSQSSASLRHPLAECGPMVFVAHEMSQFSDKDVVVFSNCDSVRLSVYDGTKTWTKPVVHAKGHLPNAPVVFENVWDFWEARSYSYTQKNWQKVNMIVEGIINGKVVCTQKKMPSRRSTKLRLYADTGNVNLVADGSDFIVVVAEVTDDNGNVRRLAKENIVFTVEGEGDIIGDATIGANPRAVEFGSAPVLIRSTRKAGKIKVKARVLFEGTQAPTAAELEFESVPAEFPFCYEEREIASAAVRTRLQKENTVDGRRTPKGVG
;
A
#
# COMPACT_ATOMS: atom_id res chain seq x y z
N VAL A 1 1.27 2.03 -10.35
CA VAL A 1 -0.11 2.52 -10.43
C VAL A 1 -0.10 4.01 -10.17
N GLY A 2 -0.72 4.80 -11.04
CA GLY A 2 -0.75 6.26 -10.92
C GLY A 2 -1.84 6.80 -9.99
N ASN A 3 -2.15 8.07 -10.13
CA ASN A 3 -3.16 8.77 -9.32
C ASN A 3 -4.60 8.60 -9.88
N ALA A 4 -4.74 8.29 -11.16
CA ALA A 4 -6.03 7.99 -11.77
C ALA A 4 -6.35 6.51 -11.59
N LEU A 5 -7.20 6.19 -10.65
CA LEU A 5 -7.57 4.83 -10.28
C LEU A 5 -9.05 4.58 -10.59
N PRO A 6 -9.40 3.44 -11.22
CA PRO A 6 -10.79 3.03 -11.39
C PRO A 6 -11.45 2.68 -10.05
N ASN A 7 -12.77 2.67 -10.02
CA ASN A 7 -13.57 2.41 -8.80
C ASN A 7 -13.20 1.08 -8.14
N SER A 8 -13.01 0.03 -8.93
CA SER A 8 -12.61 -1.28 -8.43
C SER A 8 -11.25 -1.25 -7.71
N GLN A 9 -10.30 -0.45 -8.21
CA GLN A 9 -8.99 -0.29 -7.57
C GLN A 9 -9.07 0.55 -6.30
N GLN A 10 -9.98 1.53 -6.22
CA GLN A 10 -10.27 2.27 -4.99
C GLN A 10 -10.72 1.30 -3.88
N TRP A 11 -11.65 0.41 -4.21
CA TRP A 11 -12.12 -0.61 -3.27
C TRP A 11 -11.00 -1.59 -2.86
N ARG A 12 -10.21 -2.09 -3.84
CA ARG A 12 -9.07 -2.97 -3.56
C ARG A 12 -8.04 -2.30 -2.64
N ASP A 13 -7.78 -1.01 -2.82
CA ASP A 13 -6.83 -0.28 -1.99
C ASP A 13 -7.35 -0.09 -0.56
N ALA A 14 -8.62 0.25 -0.37
CA ALA A 14 -9.25 0.30 0.95
C ALA A 14 -9.18 -1.08 1.65
N LYS A 15 -9.48 -2.16 0.92
CA LYS A 15 -9.36 -3.53 1.45
C LYS A 15 -7.94 -3.86 1.90
N ARG A 16 -6.92 -3.48 1.12
CA ARG A 16 -5.51 -3.69 1.50
C ARG A 16 -5.13 -2.98 2.79
N LEU A 17 -5.64 -1.79 3.00
CA LEU A 17 -5.43 -1.07 4.25
C LEU A 17 -6.11 -1.79 5.41
N ARG A 18 -7.33 -2.29 5.21
CA ARG A 18 -8.01 -3.10 6.22
C ARG A 18 -7.29 -4.41 6.50
N ASP A 19 -6.81 -5.10 5.47
CA ASP A 19 -6.01 -6.33 5.59
C ASP A 19 -4.69 -6.10 6.33
N ALA A 20 -4.08 -4.93 6.18
CA ALA A 20 -2.90 -4.52 6.95
C ALA A 20 -3.18 -4.24 8.43
N GLY A 21 -4.45 -4.26 8.84
CA GLY A 21 -4.86 -3.97 10.22
C GLY A 21 -5.15 -2.50 10.50
N CYS A 22 -5.14 -1.64 9.49
CA CYS A 22 -5.53 -0.24 9.66
C CYS A 22 -6.99 -0.14 10.11
N THR A 23 -7.26 0.81 11.01
CA THR A 23 -8.60 1.12 11.51
C THR A 23 -9.02 2.54 11.16
N ILE A 24 -8.06 3.42 10.91
CA ILE A 24 -8.28 4.81 10.54
C ILE A 24 -7.40 5.18 9.35
N ILE A 25 -7.97 5.97 8.44
CA ILE A 25 -7.32 6.51 7.25
C ILE A 25 -7.38 8.03 7.31
N ARG A 26 -6.28 8.71 7.12
CA ARG A 26 -6.27 10.14 6.87
C ARG A 26 -6.06 10.40 5.38
N THR A 27 -6.96 11.14 4.76
CA THR A 27 -6.90 11.43 3.33
C THR A 27 -5.99 12.63 3.06
N ALA A 28 -4.71 12.38 3.04
CA ALA A 28 -3.70 13.42 2.84
C ALA A 28 -3.43 13.63 1.34
N HIS A 29 -3.67 14.82 0.77
CA HIS A 29 -4.21 16.05 1.38
C HIS A 29 -5.38 16.54 0.52
N TYR A 30 -6.37 15.73 0.32
CA TYR A 30 -7.60 15.99 -0.45
C TYR A 30 -8.61 14.84 -0.24
N PRO A 31 -9.90 15.09 -0.42
CA PRO A 31 -10.91 14.04 -0.32
C PRO A 31 -10.65 12.92 -1.34
N GLN A 32 -10.85 11.69 -0.92
CA GLN A 32 -10.70 10.54 -1.82
C GLN A 32 -11.92 10.38 -2.74
N ASP A 33 -11.78 9.49 -3.72
CA ASP A 33 -12.86 9.09 -4.62
C ASP A 33 -14.08 8.57 -3.83
N PRO A 34 -15.33 8.84 -4.26
CA PRO A 34 -16.52 8.29 -3.61
C PRO A 34 -16.48 6.78 -3.44
N SER A 35 -15.98 6.03 -4.44
CA SER A 35 -15.87 4.57 -4.33
C SER A 35 -14.90 4.10 -3.25
N PHE A 36 -13.89 4.91 -2.90
CA PHE A 36 -13.04 4.64 -1.75
C PHE A 36 -13.80 4.86 -0.43
N MET A 37 -14.63 5.88 -0.36
CA MET A 37 -15.47 6.15 0.81
C MET A 37 -16.51 5.05 1.02
N ASP A 38 -17.20 4.61 -0.06
CA ASP A 38 -18.11 3.46 -0.03
C ASP A 38 -17.40 2.20 0.48
N ALA A 39 -16.19 1.95 0.00
CA ALA A 39 -15.37 0.83 0.46
C ALA A 39 -14.99 0.94 1.94
N CYS A 40 -14.69 2.14 2.44
CA CYS A 40 -14.43 2.37 3.86
C CYS A 40 -15.66 2.07 4.73
N ASP A 41 -16.86 2.43 4.26
CA ASP A 41 -18.11 2.11 4.94
C ASP A 41 -18.33 0.59 5.04
N GLU A 42 -18.11 -0.17 3.95
CA GLU A 42 -18.25 -1.63 3.92
C GLU A 42 -17.19 -2.35 4.78
N LEU A 43 -15.96 -1.85 4.77
CA LEU A 43 -14.83 -2.46 5.43
C LEU A 43 -14.67 -2.04 6.89
N GLY A 44 -15.48 -1.10 7.38
CA GLY A 44 -15.39 -0.59 8.75
C GLY A 44 -14.07 0.16 9.01
N LEU A 45 -13.63 0.97 8.05
CA LEU A 45 -12.50 1.88 8.17
C LEU A 45 -13.02 3.27 8.56
N PHE A 46 -12.44 3.88 9.58
CA PHE A 46 -12.70 5.28 9.87
C PHE A 46 -11.85 6.18 8.98
N VAL A 47 -12.40 7.36 8.63
CA VAL A 47 -11.75 8.29 7.72
C VAL A 47 -11.69 9.70 8.32
N ILE A 48 -10.52 10.30 8.28
CA ILE A 48 -10.31 11.74 8.48
C ILE A 48 -10.31 12.37 7.09
N VAL A 49 -11.32 13.15 6.77
CA VAL A 49 -11.48 13.74 5.44
C VAL A 49 -10.89 15.14 5.43
N ALA A 50 -9.85 15.34 4.61
CA ALA A 50 -9.10 16.57 4.52
C ALA A 50 -9.52 17.44 3.33
N THR A 51 -9.59 18.76 3.54
CA THR A 51 -9.78 19.74 2.47
C THR A 51 -8.56 19.78 1.54
N PRO A 52 -8.73 20.00 0.22
CA PRO A 52 -7.60 19.98 -0.71
C PRO A 52 -6.57 21.07 -0.46
N GLY A 53 -5.30 20.68 -0.31
CA GLY A 53 -4.15 21.59 -0.33
C GLY A 53 -3.18 21.43 0.85
N TRP A 54 -1.93 21.75 0.60
CA TRP A 54 -0.85 21.73 1.60
C TRP A 54 0.29 22.70 1.22
N GLN A 55 1.04 23.16 2.23
CA GLN A 55 2.28 23.93 2.11
C GLN A 55 2.20 25.21 1.22
N TYR A 56 1.00 25.69 0.95
CA TYR A 56 0.79 26.85 0.10
C TYR A 56 -0.35 27.72 0.60
N TRP A 57 -0.10 29.03 0.70
CA TRP A 57 -1.09 30.05 0.99
C TRP A 57 -0.94 31.23 0.03
N ASN A 58 -2.05 31.64 -0.59
CA ASN A 58 -2.11 32.86 -1.37
C ASN A 58 -2.93 33.91 -0.61
N LYS A 59 -2.41 35.15 -0.53
CA LYS A 59 -3.08 36.29 0.13
C LYS A 59 -4.24 36.86 -0.68
N ASP A 60 -4.43 36.43 -1.94
CA ASP A 60 -5.60 36.77 -2.72
C ASP A 60 -6.87 36.25 -2.03
N LEU A 61 -7.85 37.13 -1.86
CA LEU A 61 -9.13 36.79 -1.22
C LEU A 61 -9.83 35.64 -1.93
N GLN A 62 -9.73 35.55 -3.25
CA GLN A 62 -10.32 34.44 -4.03
C GLN A 62 -9.76 33.08 -3.64
N PHE A 63 -8.49 32.99 -3.26
CA PHE A 63 -7.89 31.73 -2.84
C PHE A 63 -8.58 31.19 -1.58
N GLY A 64 -8.69 32.00 -0.54
CA GLY A 64 -9.38 31.63 0.70
C GLY A 64 -10.84 31.22 0.45
N GLU A 65 -11.56 31.99 -0.38
CA GLU A 65 -12.98 31.68 -0.72
C GLU A 65 -13.10 30.37 -1.51
N LEU A 66 -12.16 30.07 -2.40
CA LEU A 66 -12.13 28.78 -3.13
C LEU A 66 -11.90 27.60 -2.18
N VAL A 67 -10.97 27.75 -1.21
CA VAL A 67 -10.73 26.70 -0.21
C VAL A 67 -11.97 26.49 0.67
N HIS A 68 -12.60 27.57 1.14
CA HIS A 68 -13.85 27.49 1.91
C HIS A 68 -14.99 26.81 1.12
N ARG A 69 -15.10 27.11 -0.18
CA ARG A 69 -16.06 26.42 -1.05
C ARG A 69 -15.73 24.94 -1.16
N ASN A 70 -14.47 24.57 -1.37
CA ASN A 70 -14.05 23.17 -1.43
C ASN A 70 -14.35 22.44 -0.12
N THR A 71 -14.12 23.07 1.04
CA THR A 71 -14.48 22.54 2.35
C THR A 71 -15.97 22.26 2.45
N ARG A 72 -16.81 23.20 2.01
CA ARG A 72 -18.27 23.06 2.01
C ARG A 72 -18.73 21.90 1.11
N GLU A 73 -18.21 21.83 -0.10
CA GLU A 73 -18.52 20.79 -1.06
C GLU A 73 -18.07 19.40 -0.57
N MET A 74 -16.89 19.30 0.02
CA MET A 74 -16.36 18.09 0.64
C MET A 74 -17.31 17.55 1.72
N ILE A 75 -17.73 18.40 2.65
CA ILE A 75 -18.62 17.98 3.75
C ILE A 75 -19.98 17.56 3.19
N ARG A 76 -20.56 18.32 2.26
CA ARG A 76 -21.84 17.96 1.61
C ARG A 76 -21.79 16.63 0.90
N ARG A 77 -20.65 16.33 0.24
CA ARG A 77 -20.46 15.06 -0.45
C ARG A 77 -20.40 13.89 0.53
N ASP A 78 -19.60 14.03 1.60
CA ASP A 78 -19.17 12.89 2.42
C ASP A 78 -19.91 12.78 3.76
N ARG A 79 -20.73 13.74 4.16
CA ARG A 79 -21.37 13.77 5.49
C ARG A 79 -22.29 12.58 5.80
N ASN A 80 -22.75 11.87 4.78
CA ASN A 80 -23.62 10.71 4.95
C ASN A 80 -22.84 9.38 5.07
N HIS A 81 -21.51 9.38 4.85
CA HIS A 81 -20.69 8.20 5.06
C HIS A 81 -20.49 7.94 6.54
N PRO A 82 -20.89 6.77 7.08
CA PRO A 82 -20.66 6.40 8.47
C PRO A 82 -19.17 6.24 8.81
N SER A 83 -18.32 5.99 7.81
CA SER A 83 -16.86 5.91 7.96
C SER A 83 -16.20 7.24 8.33
N VAL A 84 -16.80 8.39 8.01
CA VAL A 84 -16.21 9.69 8.35
C VAL A 84 -16.17 9.89 9.86
N LEU A 85 -14.98 9.87 10.43
CA LEU A 85 -14.75 10.07 11.85
C LEU A 85 -14.51 11.54 12.19
N MET A 86 -13.67 12.21 11.40
CA MET A 86 -13.27 13.61 11.64
C MET A 86 -13.24 14.40 10.33
N TRP A 87 -13.44 15.73 10.45
CA TRP A 87 -13.21 16.69 9.38
C TRP A 87 -11.89 17.42 9.59
N GLU A 88 -11.10 17.57 8.55
CA GLU A 88 -9.89 18.40 8.50
C GLU A 88 -10.13 19.54 7.50
N PRO A 89 -10.77 20.64 7.91
CA PRO A 89 -11.25 21.69 6.99
C PRO A 89 -10.18 22.75 6.68
N ILE A 90 -8.94 22.50 7.04
CA ILE A 90 -7.81 23.41 6.89
C ILE A 90 -6.71 22.80 6.03
N LEU A 91 -5.79 23.67 5.56
CA LEU A 91 -4.67 23.26 4.70
C LEU A 91 -3.53 22.68 5.52
N ASN A 92 -3.08 21.48 5.17
CA ASN A 92 -1.96 20.81 5.83
C ASN A 92 -0.67 21.63 5.72
N GLU A 93 0.13 21.70 6.82
CA GLU A 93 1.45 22.35 6.86
C GLU A 93 1.49 23.76 6.26
N THR A 94 0.42 24.50 6.42
CA THR A 94 0.24 25.79 5.78
C THR A 94 0.11 26.89 6.82
N ARG A 95 0.79 28.01 6.61
CA ARG A 95 0.64 29.21 7.44
C ARG A 95 -0.47 30.09 6.88
N TYR A 96 -1.68 29.91 7.36
CA TYR A 96 -2.86 30.70 7.02
C TYR A 96 -3.28 31.63 8.14
N PRO A 97 -4.07 32.69 7.86
CA PRO A 97 -4.58 33.60 8.90
C PRO A 97 -5.62 32.90 9.80
N LEU A 98 -5.74 33.38 11.05
CA LEU A 98 -6.68 32.83 12.02
C LEU A 98 -8.14 32.91 11.55
N ASP A 99 -8.53 34.03 10.94
CA ASP A 99 -9.89 34.25 10.42
C ASP A 99 -10.28 33.23 9.34
N PHE A 100 -9.31 32.79 8.53
CA PHE A 100 -9.51 31.70 7.57
C PHE A 100 -9.87 30.40 8.29
N ALA A 101 -9.13 30.03 9.32
CA ALA A 101 -9.36 28.79 10.07
C ALA A 101 -10.69 28.83 10.83
N LEU A 102 -11.03 29.96 11.46
CA LEU A 102 -12.31 30.14 12.15
C LEU A 102 -13.49 30.03 11.19
N LYS A 103 -13.39 30.64 10.01
CA LYS A 103 -14.44 30.52 8.97
C LYS A 103 -14.56 29.09 8.44
N ALA A 104 -13.46 28.35 8.29
CA ALA A 104 -13.51 26.95 7.90
C ALA A 104 -14.22 26.08 8.96
N LEU A 105 -14.00 26.36 10.24
CA LEU A 105 -14.67 25.71 11.34
C LEU A 105 -16.19 26.02 11.35
N ASP A 106 -16.56 27.29 11.14
CA ASP A 106 -17.96 27.70 11.06
C ASP A 106 -18.69 27.02 9.89
N ILE A 107 -18.04 26.95 8.73
CA ILE A 107 -18.57 26.20 7.56
C ILE A 107 -18.78 24.72 7.93
N THR A 108 -17.85 24.11 8.65
CA THR A 108 -17.98 22.71 9.06
C THR A 108 -19.18 22.50 9.97
N LYS A 109 -19.40 23.38 10.95
CA LYS A 109 -20.56 23.35 11.86
C LYS A 109 -21.87 23.65 11.12
N GLU A 110 -21.86 24.55 10.13
CA GLU A 110 -23.02 24.87 9.30
C GLU A 110 -23.45 23.69 8.42
N GLU A 111 -22.50 23.02 7.75
CA GLU A 111 -22.78 21.90 6.83
C GLU A 111 -23.02 20.57 7.56
N TYR A 112 -22.49 20.42 8.77
CA TYR A 112 -22.68 19.27 9.65
C TYR A 112 -23.03 19.73 11.08
N PRO A 113 -24.26 20.17 11.33
CA PRO A 113 -24.66 20.74 12.62
C PRO A 113 -24.86 19.71 13.73
N TYR A 114 -24.75 18.42 13.42
CA TYR A 114 -24.94 17.35 14.40
C TYR A 114 -23.69 17.14 15.23
N PRO A 115 -23.81 16.95 16.56
CA PRO A 115 -22.69 16.61 17.40
C PRO A 115 -22.16 15.19 17.11
N GLY A 116 -20.89 14.93 17.39
CA GLY A 116 -20.31 13.59 17.34
C GLY A 116 -19.25 13.34 16.28
N ARG A 117 -18.98 14.30 15.40
CA ARG A 117 -17.79 14.26 14.54
C ARG A 117 -16.87 15.42 14.89
N PRO A 118 -15.68 15.16 15.48
CA PRO A 118 -14.73 16.20 15.82
C PRO A 118 -14.11 16.83 14.58
N VAL A 119 -13.58 18.03 14.77
CA VAL A 119 -12.87 18.79 13.75
C VAL A 119 -11.40 18.86 14.12
N ALA A 120 -10.54 18.41 13.21
CA ALA A 120 -9.11 18.40 13.41
C ALA A 120 -8.49 19.73 12.99
N ALA A 121 -7.65 20.26 13.88
CA ALA A 121 -6.87 21.46 13.63
C ALA A 121 -5.57 21.15 12.89
N ALA A 122 -4.91 22.23 12.48
CA ALA A 122 -3.51 22.24 12.13
C ALA A 122 -2.62 21.84 13.33
N ASP A 123 -1.31 21.93 13.13
CA ASP A 123 -0.31 21.58 14.13
C ASP A 123 -0.53 22.24 15.49
N VAL A 124 -0.08 21.59 16.55
CA VAL A 124 -0.04 22.09 17.93
C VAL A 124 0.65 23.47 18.03
N HIS A 125 1.46 23.82 17.04
CA HIS A 125 2.16 25.12 16.97
C HIS A 125 1.35 26.23 16.29
N SER A 126 0.14 25.96 15.81
CA SER A 126 -0.75 26.98 15.22
C SER A 126 -1.39 27.82 16.32
N ALA A 127 -0.63 28.77 16.86
CA ALA A 127 -1.08 29.66 17.93
C ALA A 127 -2.40 30.36 17.55
N GLY A 128 -3.37 30.34 18.47
CA GLY A 128 -4.68 30.92 18.29
C GLY A 128 -5.67 30.09 17.48
N VAL A 129 -5.23 29.05 16.77
CA VAL A 129 -6.12 28.14 16.02
C VAL A 129 -6.50 26.93 16.82
N LYS A 130 -5.52 26.29 17.46
CA LYS A 130 -5.70 25.03 18.19
C LYS A 130 -6.79 25.10 19.28
N GLU A 131 -6.96 26.25 19.90
CA GLU A 131 -7.91 26.46 20.99
C GLU A 131 -9.38 26.36 20.55
N HIS A 132 -9.65 26.43 19.25
CA HIS A 132 -11.00 26.40 18.68
C HIS A 132 -11.44 25.04 18.12
N TYR A 133 -10.50 24.11 17.97
CA TYR A 133 -10.70 22.81 17.36
C TYR A 133 -10.75 21.69 18.37
N ASP A 134 -11.33 20.55 18.03
CA ASP A 134 -11.51 19.42 18.94
C ASP A 134 -10.27 18.53 19.03
N VAL A 135 -9.54 18.41 17.93
CA VAL A 135 -8.33 17.58 17.79
C VAL A 135 -7.20 18.41 17.21
N VAL A 136 -6.03 18.30 17.79
CA VAL A 136 -4.79 18.95 17.29
C VAL A 136 -3.79 17.90 16.82
N TYR A 137 -2.99 18.26 15.82
CA TYR A 137 -1.93 17.39 15.35
C TYR A 137 -0.65 17.60 16.14
N GLY A 138 -0.18 16.55 16.75
CA GLY A 138 1.02 16.53 17.59
C GLY A 138 1.62 15.14 17.71
N TRP A 139 2.53 15.00 18.66
CA TRP A 139 3.25 13.77 18.91
C TRP A 139 2.92 13.19 20.29
N PRO A 140 3.17 11.90 20.51
CA PRO A 140 3.11 11.31 21.85
C PRO A 140 3.96 12.10 22.84
N GLY A 141 3.39 12.40 24.00
CA GLY A 141 4.03 13.19 25.05
C GLY A 141 3.86 14.71 24.94
N ASP A 142 3.20 15.23 23.89
CA ASP A 142 2.83 16.65 23.84
C ASP A 142 1.79 17.01 24.92
N ASP A 143 1.01 16.03 25.39
CA ASP A 143 0.06 16.16 26.48
C ASP A 143 0.72 16.17 27.88
N GLU A 144 2.00 15.89 27.99
CA GLU A 144 2.79 15.95 29.23
C GLU A 144 3.56 17.26 29.40
N LYS A 145 3.58 18.11 28.36
CA LYS A 145 4.30 19.40 28.36
C LYS A 145 3.55 20.46 29.18
N GLU A 146 4.27 21.48 29.67
CA GLU A 146 3.72 22.58 30.44
C GLU A 146 2.68 23.39 29.64
N ASP A 147 2.92 23.56 28.34
CA ASP A 147 2.04 24.25 27.39
C ASP A 147 1.14 23.29 26.59
N ARG A 148 0.82 22.13 27.21
CA ARG A 148 0.01 21.09 26.59
C ARG A 148 -1.33 21.62 26.08
N PRO A 149 -1.83 21.06 24.96
CA PRO A 149 -3.19 21.35 24.52
C PRO A 149 -4.22 20.75 25.49
N GLU A 150 -5.39 21.35 25.56
CA GLU A 150 -6.55 20.78 26.25
C GLU A 150 -7.33 19.79 25.37
N GLN A 151 -7.05 19.83 24.05
CA GLN A 151 -7.67 19.03 23.03
C GLN A 151 -7.04 17.65 22.91
N CYS A 152 -7.74 16.71 22.28
CA CYS A 152 -7.17 15.44 21.89
C CYS A 152 -6.03 15.63 20.87
N ILE A 153 -4.99 14.80 20.99
CA ILE A 153 -3.81 14.84 20.12
C ILE A 153 -3.81 13.61 19.21
N PHE A 154 -3.60 13.85 17.93
CA PHE A 154 -3.41 12.81 16.92
C PHE A 154 -2.13 13.04 16.12
N THR A 155 -1.31 12.01 15.90
CA THR A 155 -0.16 12.12 15.00
C THR A 155 -0.64 11.92 13.58
N ARG A 156 -0.68 13.01 12.80
CA ARG A 156 -1.21 12.99 11.43
C ARG A 156 -0.41 12.11 10.47
N GLU A 157 0.92 12.03 10.68
CA GLU A 157 1.84 11.30 9.82
C GLU A 157 3.03 10.82 10.64
N PHE A 158 3.14 9.51 10.89
CA PHE A 158 4.31 8.93 11.54
C PHE A 158 5.09 8.01 10.58
N GLY A 159 6.37 7.77 10.88
CA GLY A 159 7.24 6.90 10.09
C GLY A 159 7.85 7.58 8.86
N GLU A 160 7.64 8.88 8.68
CA GLU A 160 8.23 9.61 7.58
C GLU A 160 9.74 9.83 7.76
N ASN A 161 10.17 10.28 8.93
CA ASN A 161 11.57 10.48 9.40
C ASN A 161 12.55 10.80 8.26
N VAL A 162 12.33 11.89 7.56
CA VAL A 162 13.11 12.24 6.37
C VAL A 162 14.11 13.33 6.71
N ASP A 163 15.38 13.03 6.62
CA ASP A 163 16.47 14.00 6.69
C ASP A 163 16.85 14.52 5.28
N ASP A 164 16.73 13.66 4.27
CA ASP A 164 16.93 14.01 2.87
C ASP A 164 15.95 13.24 1.96
N TRP A 165 15.07 13.97 1.29
CA TRP A 165 14.03 13.42 0.44
C TRP A 165 14.57 12.67 -0.79
N TYR A 166 15.75 13.00 -1.26
CA TYR A 166 16.31 12.49 -2.51
C TYR A 166 17.38 11.41 -2.28
N ALA A 167 18.07 11.46 -1.16
CA ALA A 167 19.15 10.52 -0.87
C ALA A 167 18.66 9.14 -0.43
N HIS A 168 17.38 9.00 -0.08
CA HIS A 168 16.79 7.74 0.44
C HIS A 168 17.55 7.13 1.63
N ASN A 169 18.19 7.97 2.44
CA ASN A 169 19.04 7.60 3.57
C ASN A 169 18.25 7.41 4.88
N ASN A 170 17.03 6.93 4.78
CA ASN A 170 16.11 6.75 5.89
C ASN A 170 15.66 5.29 6.01
N ASP A 171 15.73 4.74 7.22
CA ASP A 171 15.38 3.36 7.52
C ASP A 171 13.93 2.99 7.18
N ASN A 172 13.03 3.97 7.13
CA ASN A 172 11.63 3.76 6.77
C ASN A 172 11.39 3.65 5.26
N ARG A 173 12.43 3.75 4.44
CA ARG A 173 12.34 3.66 2.99
C ARG A 173 13.07 2.43 2.49
N ALA A 174 12.35 1.56 1.80
CA ALA A 174 12.94 0.42 1.14
C ALA A 174 12.20 0.07 -0.14
N SER A 175 12.92 0.06 -1.25
CA SER A 175 12.44 -0.56 -2.49
C SER A 175 12.49 -2.08 -2.36
N ARG A 176 11.52 -2.79 -2.94
CA ARG A 176 11.57 -4.26 -3.05
C ARG A 176 12.81 -4.73 -3.83
N SER A 177 13.27 -3.94 -4.79
CA SER A 177 14.46 -4.26 -5.58
C SER A 177 15.76 -4.32 -4.77
N TRP A 178 15.79 -3.72 -3.57
CA TRP A 178 16.96 -3.73 -2.68
C TRP A 178 17.11 -5.04 -1.90
N GLY A 179 16.05 -5.87 -1.86
CA GLY A 179 16.11 -7.21 -1.28
C GLY A 179 15.69 -7.30 0.17
N GLU A 180 15.99 -8.44 0.78
CA GLU A 180 15.50 -8.89 2.08
C GLU A 180 15.87 -7.94 3.23
N HIS A 181 17.18 -7.64 3.38
CA HIS A 181 17.67 -6.89 4.53
C HIS A 181 17.08 -5.46 4.60
N PRO A 182 17.07 -4.64 3.54
CA PRO A 182 16.40 -3.34 3.59
C PRO A 182 14.90 -3.41 3.88
N LEU A 183 14.21 -4.43 3.39
CA LEU A 183 12.79 -4.64 3.71
C LEU A 183 12.57 -4.98 5.19
N LEU A 184 13.48 -5.72 5.80
CA LEU A 184 13.45 -6.03 7.23
C LEU A 184 13.76 -4.78 8.07
N VAL A 185 14.79 -4.02 7.70
CA VAL A 185 15.15 -2.76 8.35
C VAL A 185 13.94 -1.81 8.34
N GLN A 186 13.28 -1.62 7.19
CA GLN A 186 12.06 -0.81 7.08
C GLN A 186 10.98 -1.30 8.05
N ALA A 187 10.70 -2.59 8.07
CA ALA A 187 9.66 -3.15 8.93
C ALA A 187 9.94 -2.92 10.42
N LEU A 188 11.19 -3.09 10.85
CA LEU A 188 11.59 -2.88 12.25
C LEU A 188 11.64 -1.40 12.63
N SER A 189 12.05 -0.51 11.74
CA SER A 189 12.04 0.93 11.95
C SER A 189 10.59 1.45 12.06
N LEU A 190 9.69 0.98 11.19
CA LEU A 190 8.26 1.29 11.29
C LEU A 190 7.62 0.69 12.54
N ALA A 191 8.06 -0.50 12.98
CA ALA A 191 7.61 -1.08 14.26
C ALA A 191 7.99 -0.18 15.43
N LYS A 192 9.22 0.35 15.45
CA LYS A 192 9.68 1.30 16.47
C LYS A 192 8.85 2.58 16.48
N SER A 193 8.63 3.19 15.32
CA SER A 193 7.81 4.41 15.21
C SER A 193 6.35 4.15 15.61
N TYR A 194 5.82 2.98 15.29
CA TYR A 194 4.45 2.60 15.65
C TYR A 194 4.33 2.29 17.16
N ASP A 195 5.39 1.72 17.78
CA ASP A 195 5.46 1.50 19.23
C ASP A 195 5.29 2.81 20.01
N GLU A 196 5.85 3.90 19.49
CA GLU A 196 5.73 5.22 20.10
C GLU A 196 4.26 5.70 20.16
N MET A 197 3.43 5.32 19.18
CA MET A 197 2.01 5.67 19.16
C MET A 197 1.19 4.99 20.28
N TYR A 198 1.74 3.98 20.94
CA TYR A 198 1.10 3.28 22.06
C TYR A 198 1.58 3.74 23.45
N ARG A 199 2.67 4.53 23.52
CA ARG A 199 3.28 4.96 24.80
C ARG A 199 2.46 5.97 25.58
N THR A 200 1.44 6.51 24.97
CA THR A 200 0.77 7.67 25.48
C THR A 200 -0.40 7.34 26.38
N THR A 201 -0.63 8.26 27.30
CA THR A 201 -1.77 8.31 28.20
C THR A 201 -2.45 9.66 28.06
N GLY A 202 -3.69 9.79 28.50
CA GLY A 202 -4.38 11.07 28.55
C GLY A 202 -5.02 11.49 27.24
N LEU A 203 -4.56 12.55 26.61
CA LEU A 203 -5.21 13.18 25.45
C LEU A 203 -4.80 12.60 24.10
N PHE A 204 -3.77 11.78 24.05
CA PHE A 204 -3.32 11.18 22.79
C PHE A 204 -4.23 10.04 22.34
N ILE A 205 -4.73 10.11 21.09
CA ILE A 205 -5.74 9.18 20.57
C ILE A 205 -5.25 8.28 19.44
N GLY A 206 -4.02 8.45 18.95
CA GLY A 206 -3.43 7.60 17.92
C GLY A 206 -2.71 8.36 16.82
N GLY A 207 -2.39 7.66 15.73
CA GLY A 207 -1.68 8.22 14.60
C GLY A 207 -1.91 7.49 13.29
N ALA A 208 -1.62 8.17 12.17
CA ALA A 208 -1.63 7.61 10.83
C ALA A 208 -0.19 7.49 10.29
N GLN A 209 0.14 6.33 9.72
CA GLN A 209 1.43 6.10 9.11
C GLN A 209 1.52 6.78 7.74
N TRP A 210 2.59 7.49 7.49
CA TRP A 210 2.95 8.01 6.18
C TRP A 210 3.94 7.06 5.53
N HIS A 211 3.57 6.30 4.52
CA HIS A 211 2.28 6.17 3.81
C HIS A 211 2.07 4.70 3.38
N PRO A 212 0.89 4.30 2.88
CA PRO A 212 0.65 2.87 2.64
C PRO A 212 1.29 2.32 1.36
N PHE A 213 1.39 3.11 0.29
CA PHE A 213 1.85 2.67 -1.03
C PHE A 213 3.03 3.50 -1.51
N ASP A 214 4.08 2.87 -2.03
CA ASP A 214 5.09 3.60 -2.77
C ASP A 214 4.45 4.41 -3.89
N HIS A 215 4.80 5.68 -3.99
CA HIS A 215 4.18 6.56 -4.96
C HIS A 215 5.15 7.55 -5.57
N GLN A 216 4.86 7.96 -6.81
CA GLN A 216 5.59 8.99 -7.51
C GLN A 216 5.08 10.37 -7.11
N ARG A 217 5.98 11.27 -6.71
CA ARG A 217 5.65 12.65 -6.32
C ARG A 217 5.72 13.65 -7.49
N GLY A 218 6.22 13.23 -8.65
CA GLY A 218 6.25 14.04 -9.86
C GLY A 218 7.44 14.99 -10.02
N TYR A 219 8.26 15.18 -9.01
CA TYR A 219 9.43 16.07 -9.04
C TYR A 219 10.78 15.35 -8.87
N HIS A 220 10.75 14.04 -8.75
CA HIS A 220 11.94 13.18 -8.71
C HIS A 220 11.69 11.91 -9.54
N PRO A 221 12.71 11.37 -10.25
CA PRO A 221 12.55 10.18 -11.08
C PRO A 221 12.22 8.93 -10.26
N ASP A 222 12.74 8.82 -9.04
CA ASP A 222 12.49 7.68 -8.18
C ASP A 222 11.17 7.84 -7.40
N PRO A 223 10.43 6.74 -7.18
CA PRO A 223 9.31 6.73 -6.27
C PRO A 223 9.74 7.01 -4.82
N TYR A 224 8.82 7.49 -4.02
CA TYR A 224 8.99 7.55 -2.58
C TYR A 224 8.68 6.15 -2.00
N TRP A 225 9.70 5.46 -1.50
CA TRP A 225 9.61 4.04 -1.09
C TRP A 225 9.22 3.83 0.39
N GLY A 226 8.48 4.75 0.98
CA GLY A 226 8.01 4.65 2.38
C GLY A 226 6.78 3.76 2.59
N GLY A 227 6.23 3.18 1.52
CA GLY A 227 5.03 2.35 1.60
C GLY A 227 5.25 1.01 2.28
N ILE A 228 4.18 0.48 2.88
CA ILE A 228 4.11 -0.92 3.34
C ILE A 228 3.80 -1.88 2.20
N TYR A 229 3.32 -1.33 1.10
CA TYR A 229 3.21 -1.96 -0.22
C TYR A 229 4.05 -1.19 -1.25
N ASP A 230 4.49 -1.86 -2.30
CA ASP A 230 5.08 -1.18 -3.45
C ASP A 230 4.02 -0.45 -4.30
N ALA A 231 4.47 0.25 -5.35
CA ALA A 231 3.58 0.99 -6.25
C ALA A 231 2.59 0.09 -7.02
N PHE A 232 2.86 -1.21 -7.11
CA PHE A 232 1.98 -2.22 -7.71
C PHE A 232 1.18 -3.01 -6.69
N ARG A 233 1.14 -2.56 -5.44
CA ARG A 233 0.42 -3.16 -4.30
C ARG A 233 0.97 -4.52 -3.87
N GLN A 234 2.22 -4.85 -4.21
CA GLN A 234 2.87 -6.03 -3.66
C GLN A 234 3.35 -5.77 -2.23
N LYS A 235 3.09 -6.73 -1.36
CA LYS A 235 3.42 -6.65 0.07
C LYS A 235 4.93 -6.52 0.29
N LYS A 236 5.32 -5.65 1.22
CA LYS A 236 6.65 -5.62 1.84
C LYS A 236 6.60 -6.29 3.22
N TYR A 237 7.73 -6.49 3.88
CA TYR A 237 7.74 -7.05 5.23
C TYR A 237 7.00 -6.15 6.24
N ALA A 238 7.02 -4.85 6.02
CA ALA A 238 6.28 -3.89 6.83
C ALA A 238 4.76 -4.16 6.85
N TYR A 239 4.16 -4.63 5.74
CA TYR A 239 2.77 -5.06 5.74
C TYR A 239 2.49 -6.14 6.79
N GLU A 240 3.31 -7.17 6.84
CA GLU A 240 3.13 -8.27 7.77
C GLU A 240 3.36 -7.83 9.22
N MET A 241 4.27 -6.89 9.44
CA MET A 241 4.48 -6.25 10.75
C MET A 241 3.21 -5.51 11.20
N PHE A 242 2.62 -4.67 10.34
CA PHE A 242 1.37 -3.96 10.68
C PHE A 242 0.21 -4.94 10.90
N ARG A 243 0.03 -5.92 10.02
CA ARG A 243 -1.01 -6.95 10.15
C ARG A 243 -0.89 -7.72 11.47
N SER A 244 0.32 -8.00 11.93
CA SER A 244 0.55 -8.69 13.19
C SER A 244 0.08 -7.90 14.42
N GLN A 245 -0.19 -6.60 14.31
CA GLN A 245 -0.71 -5.80 15.42
C GLN A 245 -2.23 -5.95 15.62
N SER A 246 -2.92 -6.60 14.68
CA SER A 246 -4.35 -6.90 14.81
C SER A 246 -4.60 -8.06 15.77
N SER A 247 -5.74 -8.02 16.49
CA SER A 247 -6.11 -9.13 17.38
C SER A 247 -6.29 -10.44 16.64
N ALA A 248 -5.72 -11.53 17.15
CA ALA A 248 -5.91 -12.88 16.62
C ALA A 248 -7.37 -13.35 16.70
N SER A 249 -8.19 -12.75 17.56
CA SER A 249 -9.63 -13.04 17.68
C SER A 249 -10.49 -12.24 16.72
N LEU A 250 -9.93 -11.23 16.03
CA LEU A 250 -10.67 -10.43 15.06
C LEU A 250 -11.25 -11.34 13.96
N ARG A 251 -12.51 -11.10 13.63
CA ARG A 251 -13.18 -11.73 12.49
C ARG A 251 -13.85 -10.65 11.66
N HIS A 252 -13.63 -10.70 10.36
CA HIS A 252 -14.21 -9.78 9.40
C HIS A 252 -14.58 -10.52 8.13
N PRO A 253 -15.77 -10.32 7.57
CA PRO A 253 -16.23 -11.10 6.40
C PRO A 253 -15.44 -10.80 5.12
N LEU A 254 -14.89 -9.59 5.00
CA LEU A 254 -14.26 -9.08 3.77
C LEU A 254 -12.75 -8.88 3.89
N ALA A 255 -12.17 -8.88 5.10
CA ALA A 255 -10.76 -8.59 5.30
C ALA A 255 -9.98 -9.79 5.86
N GLU A 256 -8.69 -9.85 5.56
CA GLU A 256 -7.76 -10.82 6.15
C GLU A 256 -7.65 -10.57 7.66
N CYS A 257 -7.97 -11.56 8.46
CA CYS A 257 -7.90 -11.45 9.92
C CYS A 257 -7.66 -12.83 10.56
N GLY A 258 -7.53 -12.85 11.89
CA GLY A 258 -7.29 -14.06 12.66
C GLY A 258 -5.81 -14.31 12.97
N PRO A 259 -5.47 -15.49 13.52
CA PRO A 259 -4.10 -15.82 13.90
C PRO A 259 -3.13 -15.80 12.72
N MET A 260 -1.94 -15.25 12.92
CA MET A 260 -0.91 -15.21 11.89
C MET A 260 0.49 -15.41 12.45
N VAL A 261 1.36 -15.96 11.62
CA VAL A 261 2.81 -15.93 11.74
C VAL A 261 3.41 -15.59 10.38
N PHE A 262 4.46 -14.79 10.38
CA PHE A 262 5.24 -14.48 9.17
C PHE A 262 6.73 -14.47 9.48
N VAL A 263 7.50 -15.25 8.73
CA VAL A 263 8.97 -15.30 8.82
C VAL A 263 9.58 -14.29 7.87
N ALA A 264 10.15 -13.23 8.40
CA ALA A 264 10.86 -12.21 7.62
C ALA A 264 12.30 -12.65 7.31
N HIS A 265 12.46 -13.75 6.57
CA HIS A 265 13.76 -14.37 6.28
C HIS A 265 13.67 -15.23 5.01
N GLU A 266 14.59 -15.07 4.06
CA GLU A 266 14.53 -15.78 2.76
C GLU A 266 15.45 -17.01 2.67
N MET A 267 16.18 -17.33 3.73
CA MET A 267 17.08 -18.48 3.81
C MET A 267 18.12 -18.51 2.68
N SER A 268 18.58 -17.32 2.27
CA SER A 268 19.62 -17.13 1.26
C SER A 268 21.02 -17.01 1.88
N GLN A 269 22.05 -16.94 1.03
CA GLN A 269 23.41 -16.63 1.49
C GLN A 269 23.57 -15.18 1.99
N PHE A 270 22.60 -14.32 1.75
CA PHE A 270 22.59 -12.91 2.17
C PHE A 270 21.63 -12.67 3.34
N SER A 271 20.92 -13.70 3.78
CA SER A 271 20.02 -13.61 4.92
C SER A 271 20.80 -13.50 6.23
N ASP A 272 20.27 -12.72 7.16
CA ASP A 272 20.86 -12.53 8.48
C ASP A 272 20.89 -13.86 9.28
N LYS A 273 21.75 -13.93 10.29
CA LYS A 273 21.78 -15.09 11.20
C LYS A 273 20.57 -15.14 12.11
N ASP A 274 20.04 -13.98 12.44
CA ASP A 274 18.86 -13.84 13.28
C ASP A 274 17.60 -13.95 12.43
N VAL A 275 16.60 -14.62 12.95
CA VAL A 275 15.30 -14.79 12.30
C VAL A 275 14.26 -13.96 13.03
N VAL A 276 13.64 -13.04 12.31
CA VAL A 276 12.55 -12.21 12.82
C VAL A 276 11.20 -12.79 12.39
N VAL A 277 10.30 -12.90 13.35
CA VAL A 277 8.92 -13.37 13.12
C VAL A 277 7.93 -12.32 13.60
N PHE A 278 6.97 -11.98 12.73
CA PHE A 278 5.80 -11.19 13.10
C PHE A 278 4.62 -12.11 13.39
N SER A 279 3.97 -11.94 14.52
CA SER A 279 2.84 -12.79 14.95
C SER A 279 1.93 -12.06 15.91
N ASN A 280 0.64 -12.40 15.87
CA ASN A 280 -0.36 -11.97 16.86
C ASN A 280 -0.84 -13.11 17.76
N CYS A 281 -0.04 -14.17 17.89
CA CYS A 281 -0.30 -15.29 18.79
C CYS A 281 0.34 -15.04 20.17
N ASP A 282 0.05 -15.88 21.18
CA ASP A 282 0.66 -15.76 22.51
C ASP A 282 2.15 -16.08 22.51
N SER A 283 2.54 -17.03 21.66
CA SER A 283 3.93 -17.45 21.47
C SER A 283 4.18 -18.00 20.09
N VAL A 284 5.45 -18.02 19.71
CA VAL A 284 5.96 -18.52 18.42
C VAL A 284 6.94 -19.64 18.67
N ARG A 285 6.74 -20.78 17.99
CA ARG A 285 7.71 -21.88 17.93
C ARG A 285 8.38 -21.89 16.56
N LEU A 286 9.69 -21.73 16.52
CA LEU A 286 10.54 -21.85 15.32
C LEU A 286 11.30 -23.16 15.36
N SER A 287 11.17 -23.97 14.31
CA SER A 287 11.96 -25.19 14.10
C SER A 287 12.70 -25.10 12.78
N VAL A 288 13.94 -25.54 12.75
CA VAL A 288 14.78 -25.59 11.53
C VAL A 288 15.33 -27.01 11.33
N TYR A 289 15.62 -27.31 10.07
CA TYR A 289 16.21 -28.58 9.64
C TYR A 289 15.40 -29.81 10.12
N ASP A 290 14.09 -29.82 9.77
CA ASP A 290 13.13 -30.86 10.20
C ASP A 290 13.05 -31.04 11.72
N GLY A 291 13.10 -29.93 12.47
CA GLY A 291 13.01 -29.95 13.92
C GLY A 291 14.32 -30.35 14.64
N THR A 292 15.46 -30.42 13.94
CA THR A 292 16.77 -30.67 14.58
C THR A 292 17.11 -29.62 15.63
N LYS A 293 16.69 -28.36 15.40
CA LYS A 293 16.77 -27.26 16.36
C LYS A 293 15.40 -26.64 16.50
N THR A 294 14.98 -26.36 17.72
CA THR A 294 13.67 -25.78 18.01
C THR A 294 13.76 -24.78 19.15
N TRP A 295 13.12 -23.64 19.01
CA TRP A 295 12.98 -22.60 20.02
C TRP A 295 11.52 -22.21 20.18
N THR A 296 11.13 -21.81 21.36
CA THR A 296 9.82 -21.19 21.61
C THR A 296 10.04 -19.90 22.37
N LYS A 297 9.47 -18.80 21.86
CA LYS A 297 9.52 -17.48 22.50
C LYS A 297 8.10 -16.91 22.64
N PRO A 298 7.78 -16.24 23.74
CA PRO A 298 6.53 -15.51 23.86
C PRO A 298 6.53 -14.32 22.92
N VAL A 299 5.33 -13.94 22.44
CA VAL A 299 5.10 -12.61 21.89
C VAL A 299 4.91 -11.66 23.07
N VAL A 300 5.66 -10.57 23.09
CA VAL A 300 5.58 -9.62 24.19
C VAL A 300 4.39 -8.69 23.99
N HIS A 301 3.52 -8.63 24.99
CA HIS A 301 2.37 -7.74 25.06
C HIS A 301 2.55 -6.80 26.26
N ALA A 302 3.07 -5.60 26.02
CA ALA A 302 3.31 -4.65 27.09
C ALA A 302 2.34 -3.46 26.97
N LYS A 303 1.77 -3.03 28.10
CA LYS A 303 0.90 -1.83 28.13
C LYS A 303 1.70 -0.60 27.70
N GLY A 304 1.16 0.19 26.77
CA GLY A 304 1.83 1.37 26.24
C GLY A 304 2.90 1.07 25.19
N HIS A 305 2.87 -0.13 24.62
CA HIS A 305 3.74 -0.59 23.53
C HIS A 305 2.93 -1.29 22.45
N LEU A 306 3.59 -1.70 21.36
CA LEU A 306 2.97 -2.50 20.31
C LEU A 306 2.19 -3.68 20.91
N PRO A 307 0.96 -3.93 20.44
CA PRO A 307 0.19 -5.10 20.88
C PRO A 307 0.93 -6.42 20.75
N ASN A 308 1.75 -6.54 19.70
CA ASN A 308 2.49 -7.76 19.40
C ASN A 308 3.90 -7.40 18.91
N ALA A 309 4.87 -7.36 19.83
CA ALA A 309 6.24 -7.04 19.50
C ALA A 309 6.87 -8.08 18.55
N PRO A 310 7.71 -7.66 17.58
CA PRO A 310 8.46 -8.59 16.73
C PRO A 310 9.25 -9.59 17.56
N VAL A 311 9.21 -10.87 17.21
CA VAL A 311 9.93 -11.94 17.89
C VAL A 311 11.25 -12.23 17.17
N VAL A 312 12.37 -12.04 17.84
CA VAL A 312 13.70 -12.27 17.29
C VAL A 312 14.27 -13.57 17.83
N PHE A 313 14.68 -14.48 16.96
CA PHE A 313 15.42 -15.70 17.29
C PHE A 313 16.86 -15.51 16.84
N GLU A 314 17.76 -15.42 17.80
CA GLU A 314 19.16 -15.10 17.58
C GLU A 314 19.96 -16.32 17.12
N ASN A 315 20.91 -16.13 16.18
CA ASN A 315 21.86 -17.13 15.69
C ASN A 315 21.20 -18.44 15.20
N VAL A 316 20.07 -18.34 14.52
CA VAL A 316 19.32 -19.49 13.99
C VAL A 316 19.86 -19.96 12.65
N TRP A 317 20.12 -19.00 11.74
CA TRP A 317 20.50 -19.30 10.38
C TRP A 317 22.01 -19.33 10.19
N ASP A 318 22.52 -20.43 9.63
CA ASP A 318 23.87 -20.55 9.14
C ASP A 318 23.86 -21.11 7.71
N PHE A 319 24.32 -20.31 6.76
CA PHE A 319 24.37 -20.70 5.36
C PHE A 319 25.25 -21.94 5.12
N TRP A 320 26.37 -22.06 5.84
CA TRP A 320 27.26 -23.19 5.65
C TRP A 320 26.70 -24.48 6.24
N GLU A 321 25.97 -24.41 7.33
CA GLU A 321 25.21 -25.53 7.87
C GLU A 321 24.14 -25.99 6.89
N ALA A 322 23.33 -25.05 6.36
CA ALA A 322 22.33 -25.32 5.34
C ALA A 322 22.93 -25.95 4.07
N ARG A 323 24.09 -25.42 3.64
CA ARG A 323 24.85 -25.97 2.51
C ARG A 323 25.36 -27.39 2.80
N SER A 324 25.77 -27.70 4.02
CA SER A 324 26.18 -29.07 4.40
C SER A 324 25.02 -30.03 4.22
N TYR A 325 23.82 -29.73 4.69
CA TYR A 325 22.64 -30.56 4.46
C TYR A 325 22.33 -30.72 2.97
N SER A 326 22.27 -29.62 2.23
CA SER A 326 21.82 -29.62 0.84
C SER A 326 22.84 -30.21 -0.13
N TYR A 327 24.12 -29.89 0.01
CA TYR A 327 25.18 -30.25 -0.92
C TYR A 327 25.95 -31.48 -0.50
N THR A 328 26.47 -31.51 0.76
CA THR A 328 27.35 -32.60 1.24
C THR A 328 26.53 -33.85 1.53
N GLN A 329 25.40 -33.71 2.23
CA GLN A 329 24.53 -34.83 2.59
C GLN A 329 23.46 -35.12 1.52
N LYS A 330 23.37 -34.27 0.47
CA LYS A 330 22.37 -34.37 -0.61
C LYS A 330 20.94 -34.42 -0.12
N ASN A 331 20.65 -33.85 1.04
CA ASN A 331 19.34 -33.81 1.67
C ASN A 331 18.85 -32.36 1.77
N TRP A 332 18.61 -31.73 0.61
CA TRP A 332 18.16 -30.36 0.54
C TRP A 332 16.77 -30.13 1.16
N GLN A 333 15.93 -31.16 1.20
CA GLN A 333 14.58 -31.10 1.78
C GLN A 333 14.61 -30.84 3.28
N LYS A 334 15.71 -31.22 3.95
CA LYS A 334 15.93 -30.94 5.36
C LYS A 334 16.16 -29.46 5.63
N VAL A 335 16.57 -28.68 4.63
CA VAL A 335 16.79 -27.24 4.80
C VAL A 335 15.44 -26.53 4.74
N ASN A 336 14.80 -26.40 5.89
CA ASN A 336 13.52 -25.73 6.04
C ASN A 336 13.42 -25.00 7.38
N MET A 337 12.52 -24.03 7.46
CA MET A 337 12.02 -23.40 8.67
C MET A 337 10.53 -23.66 8.77
N ILE A 338 10.07 -24.09 9.94
CA ILE A 338 8.66 -24.22 10.28
C ILE A 338 8.41 -23.30 11.46
N VAL A 339 7.47 -22.39 11.28
CA VAL A 339 7.07 -21.43 12.31
C VAL A 339 5.61 -21.65 12.63
N GLU A 340 5.32 -21.82 13.92
CA GLU A 340 4.00 -22.12 14.44
C GLU A 340 3.60 -21.02 15.44
N GLY A 341 2.40 -20.46 15.21
CA GLY A 341 1.74 -19.58 16.18
C GLY A 341 0.91 -20.38 17.16
N ILE A 342 1.07 -20.10 18.44
CA ILE A 342 0.46 -20.83 19.54
C ILE A 342 -0.43 -19.87 20.32
N ILE A 343 -1.70 -20.27 20.53
CA ILE A 343 -2.67 -19.58 21.39
C ILE A 343 -3.23 -20.59 22.39
N ASN A 344 -3.20 -20.25 23.68
CA ASN A 344 -3.66 -21.14 24.75
C ASN A 344 -3.03 -22.54 24.68
N GLY A 345 -1.74 -22.61 24.36
CA GLY A 345 -0.97 -23.84 24.26
C GLY A 345 -1.25 -24.68 23.01
N LYS A 346 -2.09 -24.23 22.08
CA LYS A 346 -2.44 -24.93 20.83
C LYS A 346 -1.86 -24.22 19.63
N VAL A 347 -1.31 -24.97 18.67
CA VAL A 347 -0.92 -24.45 17.37
C VAL A 347 -2.15 -24.05 16.59
N VAL A 348 -2.24 -22.77 16.18
CA VAL A 348 -3.40 -22.19 15.46
C VAL A 348 -3.08 -21.78 14.04
N CYS A 349 -1.81 -21.55 13.72
CA CYS A 349 -1.33 -21.26 12.36
C CYS A 349 0.11 -21.74 12.20
N THR A 350 0.50 -22.01 10.96
CA THR A 350 1.83 -22.54 10.62
C THR A 350 2.28 -21.96 9.29
N GLN A 351 3.54 -21.54 9.21
CA GLN A 351 4.23 -21.23 7.97
C GLN A 351 5.46 -22.12 7.82
N LYS A 352 5.57 -22.78 6.66
CA LYS A 352 6.78 -23.50 6.26
C LYS A 352 7.50 -22.70 5.19
N LYS A 353 8.82 -22.54 5.35
CA LYS A 353 9.70 -21.84 4.41
C LYS A 353 10.89 -22.72 4.03
N MET A 354 11.28 -22.63 2.78
CA MET A 354 12.46 -23.32 2.25
C MET A 354 13.26 -22.35 1.38
N PRO A 355 14.58 -22.47 1.31
CA PRO A 355 15.38 -21.67 0.38
C PRO A 355 15.00 -22.02 -1.06
N SER A 356 14.86 -21.00 -1.89
CA SER A 356 14.63 -21.21 -3.32
C SER A 356 15.86 -21.83 -3.98
N ARG A 357 15.62 -22.75 -4.89
CA ARG A 357 16.64 -23.34 -5.75
C ARG A 357 16.77 -22.57 -7.07
N ARG A 358 17.32 -23.18 -8.11
CA ARG A 358 17.41 -22.58 -9.44
C ARG A 358 16.03 -22.20 -9.98
N SER A 359 15.92 -21.05 -10.64
CA SER A 359 14.72 -20.65 -11.37
C SER A 359 14.38 -21.68 -12.44
N THR A 360 13.17 -22.22 -12.42
CA THR A 360 12.73 -23.25 -13.40
C THR A 360 11.37 -22.95 -14.00
N LYS A 361 10.53 -22.16 -13.30
CA LYS A 361 9.16 -21.87 -13.74
C LYS A 361 8.80 -20.43 -13.48
N LEU A 362 7.89 -19.92 -14.28
CA LEU A 362 7.09 -18.74 -13.94
C LEU A 362 5.76 -19.22 -13.35
N ARG A 363 5.20 -18.43 -12.43
CA ARG A 363 3.84 -18.57 -11.91
C ARG A 363 3.13 -17.24 -12.05
N LEU A 364 1.91 -17.23 -12.60
CA LEU A 364 1.09 -16.03 -12.74
C LEU A 364 -0.08 -16.06 -11.75
N TYR A 365 -0.41 -14.90 -11.23
CA TYR A 365 -1.68 -14.68 -10.56
C TYR A 365 -2.19 -13.26 -10.83
N ALA A 366 -3.51 -13.08 -10.79
CA ALA A 366 -4.16 -11.78 -10.85
C ALA A 366 -4.51 -11.32 -9.44
N ASP A 367 -4.12 -10.09 -9.10
CA ASP A 367 -4.45 -9.48 -7.80
C ASP A 367 -5.86 -8.86 -7.85
N THR A 368 -6.87 -9.70 -7.73
CA THR A 368 -8.28 -9.30 -7.84
C THR A 368 -8.79 -8.57 -6.59
N GLY A 369 -8.21 -8.82 -5.42
CA GLY A 369 -8.77 -8.37 -4.15
C GLY A 369 -10.21 -8.82 -3.92
N ASN A 370 -10.66 -9.88 -4.61
CA ASN A 370 -12.04 -10.38 -4.67
C ASN A 370 -13.04 -9.41 -5.35
N VAL A 371 -12.56 -8.53 -6.21
CA VAL A 371 -13.39 -7.61 -7.01
C VAL A 371 -13.22 -7.93 -8.49
N ASN A 372 -14.32 -7.97 -9.22
CA ASN A 372 -14.32 -8.20 -10.65
C ASN A 372 -13.63 -7.07 -11.41
N LEU A 373 -12.99 -7.42 -12.51
CA LEU A 373 -12.52 -6.47 -13.51
C LEU A 373 -13.73 -6.06 -14.37
N VAL A 374 -14.03 -4.77 -14.43
CA VAL A 374 -15.19 -4.24 -15.17
C VAL A 374 -14.77 -3.84 -16.59
N ALA A 375 -15.54 -4.25 -17.58
CA ALA A 375 -15.29 -3.95 -18.98
C ALA A 375 -15.77 -2.54 -19.38
N ASP A 376 -15.17 -1.51 -18.80
CA ASP A 376 -15.48 -0.09 -19.05
C ASP A 376 -14.41 0.62 -19.90
N GLY A 377 -13.31 -0.07 -20.25
CA GLY A 377 -12.17 0.46 -20.99
C GLY A 377 -11.20 1.29 -20.16
N SER A 378 -11.44 1.42 -18.86
CA SER A 378 -10.58 2.14 -17.91
C SER A 378 -10.13 1.25 -16.73
N ASP A 379 -10.95 0.29 -16.31
CA ASP A 379 -10.62 -0.60 -15.21
C ASP A 379 -9.43 -1.49 -15.56
N PHE A 380 -8.57 -1.73 -14.56
CA PHE A 380 -7.39 -2.56 -14.72
C PHE A 380 -7.14 -3.45 -13.50
N ILE A 381 -6.38 -4.50 -13.72
CA ILE A 381 -5.93 -5.42 -12.69
C ILE A 381 -4.41 -5.56 -12.75
N VAL A 382 -3.77 -5.80 -11.61
CA VAL A 382 -2.36 -6.16 -11.54
C VAL A 382 -2.23 -7.66 -11.73
N VAL A 383 -1.50 -8.07 -12.75
CA VAL A 383 -1.06 -9.47 -12.93
C VAL A 383 0.41 -9.55 -12.56
N VAL A 384 0.76 -10.51 -11.72
CA VAL A 384 2.12 -10.68 -11.20
C VAL A 384 2.70 -11.99 -11.72
N ALA A 385 3.90 -11.93 -12.28
CA ALA A 385 4.71 -13.10 -12.61
C ALA A 385 5.74 -13.32 -11.50
N GLU A 386 5.72 -14.46 -10.87
CA GLU A 386 6.74 -14.89 -9.92
C GLU A 386 7.70 -15.88 -10.56
N VAL A 387 8.99 -15.68 -10.31
CA VAL A 387 10.04 -16.62 -10.70
C VAL A 387 10.20 -17.66 -9.60
N THR A 388 9.95 -18.92 -9.90
CA THR A 388 9.94 -19.99 -8.90
C THR A 388 10.92 -21.12 -9.26
N ASP A 389 11.26 -21.93 -8.26
CA ASP A 389 11.90 -23.22 -8.45
C ASP A 389 10.85 -24.35 -8.71
N ASP A 390 11.32 -25.58 -8.87
CA ASP A 390 10.45 -26.76 -9.13
C ASP A 390 9.46 -27.03 -8.01
N ASN A 391 9.73 -26.55 -6.79
CA ASN A 391 8.89 -26.73 -5.61
C ASN A 391 7.92 -25.57 -5.39
N GLY A 392 7.95 -24.56 -6.27
CA GLY A 392 7.11 -23.37 -6.16
C GLY A 392 7.65 -22.30 -5.19
N ASN A 393 8.87 -22.46 -4.65
CA ASN A 393 9.48 -21.41 -3.83
C ASN A 393 9.89 -20.24 -4.72
N VAL A 394 9.47 -19.04 -4.36
CA VAL A 394 9.83 -17.82 -5.09
C VAL A 394 11.31 -17.52 -4.93
N ARG A 395 12.00 -17.34 -6.04
CA ARG A 395 13.42 -16.99 -6.03
C ARG A 395 13.60 -15.48 -5.87
N ARG A 396 13.81 -15.05 -4.64
CA ARG A 396 13.94 -13.62 -4.30
C ARG A 396 15.15 -12.93 -4.92
N LEU A 397 16.19 -13.70 -5.26
CA LEU A 397 17.40 -13.20 -5.93
C LEU A 397 17.33 -13.27 -7.47
N ALA A 398 16.17 -13.57 -8.04
CA ALA A 398 15.93 -13.58 -9.49
C ALA A 398 16.19 -12.19 -10.10
N LYS A 399 16.76 -12.17 -11.32
CA LYS A 399 17.13 -10.93 -12.05
C LYS A 399 16.66 -10.96 -13.50
N GLU A 400 15.79 -11.89 -13.84
CA GLU A 400 15.20 -12.01 -15.16
C GLU A 400 14.39 -10.75 -15.53
N ASN A 401 14.23 -10.51 -16.83
CA ASN A 401 13.23 -9.59 -17.35
C ASN A 401 12.09 -10.42 -17.93
N ILE A 402 10.86 -10.06 -17.60
CA ILE A 402 9.66 -10.78 -18.00
C ILE A 402 8.97 -10.03 -19.13
N VAL A 403 8.67 -10.74 -20.21
CA VAL A 403 7.86 -10.26 -21.32
C VAL A 403 6.44 -10.79 -21.15
N PHE A 404 5.48 -9.89 -21.19
CA PHE A 404 4.07 -10.22 -21.12
C PHE A 404 3.41 -10.05 -22.49
N THR A 405 2.45 -10.92 -22.80
CA THR A 405 1.55 -10.77 -23.94
C THR A 405 0.12 -11.02 -23.48
N VAL A 406 -0.85 -10.35 -24.12
CA VAL A 406 -2.27 -10.43 -23.80
C VAL A 406 -3.04 -10.80 -25.06
N GLU A 407 -4.00 -11.72 -24.92
CA GLU A 407 -4.97 -12.09 -25.93
C GLU A 407 -6.40 -11.90 -25.34
N GLY A 408 -7.37 -11.55 -26.19
CA GLY A 408 -8.78 -11.36 -25.78
C GLY A 408 -9.10 -9.92 -25.41
N GLU A 409 -9.98 -9.73 -24.42
CA GLU A 409 -10.61 -8.43 -24.10
C GLU A 409 -9.79 -7.62 -23.08
N GLY A 410 -8.48 -7.50 -23.31
CA GLY A 410 -7.57 -6.73 -22.45
C GLY A 410 -6.34 -6.20 -23.17
N ASP A 411 -5.76 -5.12 -22.62
CA ASP A 411 -4.55 -4.45 -23.09
C ASP A 411 -3.52 -4.28 -21.97
N ILE A 412 -2.22 -4.37 -22.32
CA ILE A 412 -1.14 -4.01 -21.38
C ILE A 412 -1.05 -2.49 -21.27
N ILE A 413 -0.99 -1.96 -20.05
CA ILE A 413 -0.69 -0.55 -19.80
C ILE A 413 0.81 -0.35 -19.73
N GLY A 414 1.34 0.50 -20.61
CA GLY A 414 2.76 0.83 -20.70
C GLY A 414 3.55 -0.10 -21.61
N ASP A 415 4.76 0.32 -21.91
CA ASP A 415 5.65 -0.33 -22.89
C ASP A 415 7.12 -0.36 -22.40
N ALA A 416 8.03 -0.67 -23.30
CA ALA A 416 9.47 -0.75 -23.01
C ALA A 416 10.09 0.62 -22.65
N THR A 417 9.51 1.74 -23.09
CA THR A 417 10.06 3.09 -22.84
C THR A 417 10.03 3.49 -21.38
N ILE A 418 9.07 2.94 -20.63
CA ILE A 418 8.94 3.14 -19.18
C ILE A 418 9.25 1.86 -18.39
N GLY A 419 9.85 0.85 -19.01
CA GLY A 419 10.18 -0.42 -18.36
C GLY A 419 8.95 -1.20 -17.86
N ALA A 420 7.77 -0.98 -18.48
CA ALA A 420 6.56 -1.70 -18.11
C ALA A 420 6.50 -3.10 -18.74
N ASN A 421 6.98 -3.23 -19.97
CA ASN A 421 7.07 -4.52 -20.68
C ASN A 421 8.17 -4.46 -21.76
N PRO A 422 9.30 -5.18 -21.64
CA PRO A 422 9.64 -6.14 -20.59
C PRO A 422 9.78 -5.51 -19.20
N ARG A 423 9.38 -6.25 -18.15
CA ARG A 423 9.47 -5.81 -16.76
C ARG A 423 10.61 -6.54 -16.03
N ALA A 424 11.48 -5.79 -15.37
CA ALA A 424 12.51 -6.36 -14.53
C ALA A 424 11.89 -7.02 -13.27
N VAL A 425 12.44 -8.17 -12.89
CA VAL A 425 12.06 -8.86 -11.65
C VAL A 425 12.65 -8.14 -10.44
N GLU A 426 11.79 -7.81 -9.49
CA GLU A 426 12.15 -7.22 -8.21
C GLU A 426 11.70 -8.14 -7.07
N PHE A 427 12.65 -8.59 -6.26
CA PHE A 427 12.40 -9.51 -5.14
C PHE A 427 11.55 -10.74 -5.56
N GLY A 428 11.91 -11.31 -6.71
CA GLY A 428 11.33 -12.56 -7.24
C GLY A 428 10.04 -12.40 -8.03
N SER A 429 9.54 -11.20 -8.27
CA SER A 429 8.31 -10.97 -9.03
C SER A 429 8.38 -9.77 -9.97
N ALA A 430 7.55 -9.81 -11.01
CA ALA A 430 7.38 -8.74 -11.99
C ALA A 430 5.88 -8.48 -12.21
N PRO A 431 5.38 -7.28 -11.87
CA PRO A 431 3.99 -6.92 -12.11
C PRO A 431 3.77 -6.33 -13.50
N VAL A 432 2.57 -6.53 -14.05
CA VAL A 432 2.05 -5.84 -15.22
C VAL A 432 0.63 -5.37 -14.98
N LEU A 433 0.24 -4.24 -15.56
CA LEU A 433 -1.13 -3.73 -15.49
C LEU A 433 -1.89 -4.18 -16.75
N ILE A 434 -3.01 -4.86 -16.57
CA ILE A 434 -3.90 -5.30 -17.65
C ILE A 434 -5.19 -4.52 -17.54
N ARG A 435 -5.46 -3.68 -18.54
CA ARG A 435 -6.68 -2.88 -18.66
C ARG A 435 -7.73 -3.66 -19.45
N SER A 436 -8.98 -3.61 -19.02
CA SER A 436 -10.11 -4.16 -19.77
C SER A 436 -10.39 -3.37 -21.05
N THR A 437 -10.96 -4.03 -22.06
CA THR A 437 -11.64 -3.35 -23.15
C THR A 437 -13.08 -2.96 -22.70
N ARG A 438 -13.87 -2.36 -23.60
CA ARG A 438 -15.30 -2.08 -23.36
C ARG A 438 -16.19 -3.30 -23.56
N LYS A 439 -15.64 -4.40 -24.00
CA LYS A 439 -16.36 -5.65 -24.22
C LYS A 439 -15.98 -6.64 -23.13
N ALA A 440 -16.96 -7.09 -22.38
CA ALA A 440 -16.75 -8.11 -21.37
C ALA A 440 -16.35 -9.43 -22.03
N GLY A 441 -15.39 -10.12 -21.45
CA GLY A 441 -14.95 -11.38 -22.01
C GLY A 441 -13.64 -11.90 -21.40
N LYS A 442 -13.14 -12.98 -22.01
CA LYS A 442 -11.91 -13.63 -21.60
C LYS A 442 -10.67 -12.81 -21.91
N ILE A 443 -9.75 -12.85 -20.98
CA ILE A 443 -8.43 -12.22 -21.06
C ILE A 443 -7.42 -13.32 -20.73
N LYS A 444 -6.48 -13.56 -21.65
CA LYS A 444 -5.39 -14.51 -21.47
C LYS A 444 -4.07 -13.79 -21.43
N VAL A 445 -3.38 -13.87 -20.32
CA VAL A 445 -2.04 -13.29 -20.12
C VAL A 445 -1.01 -14.41 -20.17
N LYS A 446 0.03 -14.22 -20.98
CA LYS A 446 1.20 -15.09 -21.04
C LYS A 446 2.42 -14.35 -20.58
N ALA A 447 3.30 -15.01 -19.82
CA ALA A 447 4.58 -14.46 -19.40
C ALA A 447 5.71 -15.43 -19.75
N ARG A 448 6.82 -14.88 -20.25
CA ARG A 448 8.07 -15.59 -20.50
C ARG A 448 9.26 -14.72 -20.10
N VAL A 449 10.40 -15.31 -19.89
CA VAL A 449 11.64 -14.55 -19.73
C VAL A 449 12.07 -13.94 -21.05
N LEU A 450 12.73 -12.78 -21.00
CA LEU A 450 13.18 -12.06 -22.19
C LEU A 450 14.23 -12.87 -22.99
N PHE A 451 15.19 -13.43 -22.27
CA PHE A 451 16.25 -14.23 -22.85
C PHE A 451 15.99 -15.72 -22.58
N GLU A 452 15.57 -16.40 -23.61
CA GLU A 452 15.28 -17.83 -23.56
C GLU A 452 16.53 -18.67 -23.75
N GLY A 453 16.51 -19.87 -23.19
CA GLY A 453 17.59 -20.84 -23.31
C GLY A 453 17.22 -22.14 -22.60
N THR A 454 18.02 -23.18 -22.77
CA THR A 454 17.73 -24.52 -22.21
C THR A 454 17.61 -24.58 -20.69
N GLN A 455 18.08 -23.54 -20.00
CA GLN A 455 18.04 -23.41 -18.54
C GLN A 455 17.09 -22.30 -18.08
N ALA A 456 16.40 -21.64 -19.01
CA ALA A 456 15.45 -20.59 -18.68
C ALA A 456 14.21 -21.14 -17.98
N PRO A 457 13.58 -20.36 -17.08
CA PRO A 457 12.29 -20.72 -16.52
C PRO A 457 11.24 -20.92 -17.62
N THR A 458 10.40 -21.95 -17.45
CA THR A 458 9.29 -22.18 -18.37
C THR A 458 8.25 -21.08 -18.26
N ALA A 459 7.69 -20.70 -19.40
CA ALA A 459 6.62 -19.70 -19.49
C ALA A 459 5.35 -20.15 -18.72
N ALA A 460 4.54 -19.18 -18.34
CA ALA A 460 3.26 -19.40 -17.69
C ALA A 460 2.13 -18.65 -18.39
N GLU A 461 0.91 -19.15 -18.23
CA GLU A 461 -0.33 -18.55 -18.73
C GLU A 461 -1.34 -18.40 -17.62
N LEU A 462 -2.18 -17.37 -17.71
CA LEU A 462 -3.27 -17.08 -16.79
C LEU A 462 -4.49 -16.63 -17.59
N GLU A 463 -5.65 -17.20 -17.31
CA GLU A 463 -6.93 -16.75 -17.88
C GLU A 463 -7.84 -16.22 -16.78
N PHE A 464 -8.52 -15.12 -17.06
CA PHE A 464 -9.57 -14.53 -16.24
C PHE A 464 -10.57 -13.80 -17.14
N GLU A 465 -11.65 -13.27 -16.54
CA GLU A 465 -12.72 -12.64 -17.31
C GLU A 465 -13.01 -11.25 -16.75
N SER A 466 -13.38 -10.32 -17.62
CA SER A 466 -14.01 -9.06 -17.25
C SER A 466 -15.53 -9.19 -17.31
N VAL A 467 -16.23 -8.47 -16.42
CA VAL A 467 -17.69 -8.44 -16.36
C VAL A 467 -18.22 -7.20 -17.09
N PRO A 468 -19.45 -7.20 -17.61
CA PRO A 468 -20.05 -6.03 -18.24
C PRO A 468 -20.09 -4.83 -17.29
N ALA A 469 -19.92 -3.61 -17.82
CA ALA A 469 -20.16 -2.39 -17.07
C ALA A 469 -21.67 -2.25 -16.78
N GLU A 470 -22.02 -1.89 -15.54
CA GLU A 470 -23.41 -1.71 -15.11
C GLU A 470 -24.02 -0.41 -15.65
N PHE A 471 -23.19 0.59 -15.92
CA PHE A 471 -23.62 1.90 -16.39
C PHE A 471 -23.40 2.04 -17.89
N PRO A 472 -24.33 2.71 -18.60
CA PRO A 472 -24.16 2.98 -20.03
C PRO A 472 -22.97 3.92 -20.25
N PHE A 473 -22.27 3.73 -21.36
CA PHE A 473 -21.22 4.67 -21.77
C PHE A 473 -21.84 6.01 -22.17
N CYS A 474 -21.09 7.09 -21.96
CA CYS A 474 -21.51 8.45 -22.34
C CYS A 474 -21.69 8.65 -23.86
N TYR A 475 -21.12 7.73 -24.68
CA TYR A 475 -21.15 7.81 -26.14
C TYR A 475 -21.66 6.49 -26.72
N GLU A 476 -22.49 6.60 -27.77
CA GLU A 476 -22.88 5.42 -28.55
C GLU A 476 -21.72 4.92 -29.42
N GLU A 477 -21.70 3.61 -29.76
CA GLU A 477 -20.68 3.02 -30.65
C GLU A 477 -20.50 3.77 -31.97
N ARG A 478 -21.60 4.32 -32.53
CA ARG A 478 -21.56 5.18 -33.73
C ARG A 478 -20.72 6.43 -33.56
N GLU A 479 -20.81 7.07 -32.41
CA GLU A 479 -20.04 8.30 -32.10
C GLU A 479 -18.60 8.02 -31.92
N ILE A 480 -18.28 6.88 -31.28
CA ILE A 480 -16.90 6.41 -31.10
C ILE A 480 -16.26 6.06 -32.45
N ALA A 481 -16.98 5.33 -33.30
CA ALA A 481 -16.52 4.99 -34.64
C ALA A 481 -16.30 6.25 -35.49
N SER A 482 -17.21 7.25 -35.42
CA SER A 482 -17.04 8.50 -36.14
C SER A 482 -15.88 9.35 -35.62
N ALA A 483 -15.63 9.37 -34.30
CA ALA A 483 -14.49 10.05 -33.71
C ALA A 483 -13.17 9.39 -34.10
N ALA A 484 -13.09 8.05 -34.12
CA ALA A 484 -11.92 7.30 -34.56
C ALA A 484 -11.60 7.56 -36.05
N VAL A 485 -12.61 7.63 -36.92
CA VAL A 485 -12.46 7.99 -38.34
C VAL A 485 -11.95 9.42 -38.47
N ARG A 486 -12.49 10.39 -37.71
CA ARG A 486 -12.00 11.78 -37.71
C ARG A 486 -10.55 11.88 -37.26
N THR A 487 -10.16 11.15 -36.22
CA THR A 487 -8.78 11.12 -35.72
C THR A 487 -7.85 10.50 -36.75
N ARG A 488 -8.28 9.47 -37.46
CA ARG A 488 -7.52 8.84 -38.53
C ARG A 488 -7.32 9.79 -39.71
N LEU A 489 -8.37 10.45 -40.17
CA LEU A 489 -8.32 11.46 -41.22
C LEU A 489 -7.44 12.65 -40.84
N GLN A 490 -7.44 13.08 -39.58
CA GLN A 490 -6.55 14.12 -39.10
C GLN A 490 -5.10 13.68 -39.11
N LYS A 491 -4.77 12.42 -38.77
CA LYS A 491 -3.43 11.86 -38.84
C LYS A 491 -2.94 11.69 -40.31
N GLU A 492 -3.81 11.24 -41.18
CA GLU A 492 -3.50 11.10 -42.60
C GLU A 492 -3.23 12.46 -43.26
N ASN A 493 -3.97 13.50 -42.91
CA ASN A 493 -3.74 14.88 -43.37
C ASN A 493 -2.48 15.52 -42.76
N THR A 494 -1.95 15.03 -41.66
CA THR A 494 -0.67 15.51 -41.08
C THR A 494 0.54 14.82 -41.69
N VAL A 495 0.38 13.64 -42.28
CA VAL A 495 1.44 12.90 -42.97
C VAL A 495 1.72 13.49 -44.38
N ASP A 496 0.74 14.15 -45.01
CA ASP A 496 0.84 14.69 -46.37
C ASP A 496 1.46 16.10 -46.45
N GLY A 497 2.20 16.51 -45.43
CA GLY A 497 3.19 17.62 -45.51
C GLY A 497 2.65 19.03 -45.76
N ARG A 498 1.34 19.27 -45.74
CA ARG A 498 0.77 20.61 -45.87
C ARG A 498 0.43 21.21 -44.50
N ARG A 499 1.44 21.79 -43.86
CA ARG A 499 1.20 22.75 -42.77
C ARG A 499 0.56 24.00 -43.37
N THR A 500 -0.68 24.27 -43.07
CA THR A 500 -1.26 25.62 -43.19
C THR A 500 -0.47 26.55 -42.28
N PRO A 501 -0.05 27.74 -42.78
CA PRO A 501 0.68 28.70 -41.94
C PRO A 501 -0.22 29.13 -40.78
N LYS A 502 0.31 29.12 -39.56
CA LYS A 502 -0.32 29.78 -38.42
C LYS A 502 -0.41 31.26 -38.73
N GLY A 503 -1.61 31.80 -38.84
CA GLY A 503 -1.85 33.21 -38.86
C GLY A 503 -1.31 33.86 -37.61
N VAL A 504 -0.47 34.85 -37.78
CA VAL A 504 -0.07 35.80 -36.76
C VAL A 504 -1.26 36.71 -36.51
N GLY A 505 -1.73 36.77 -35.27
CA GLY A 505 -2.73 37.64 -34.76
C GLY A 505 -2.77 37.54 -33.25
#